data_eb8eb3961c559c8ced7b47d9d2374d45
#
_entry.id   eb8eb3961c559c8ced7b47d9d2374d45
#
_cell.length_a   1.000
_cell.length_b   1.000
_cell.length_c   1.000
_cell.angle_alpha   90.00
_cell.angle_beta   90.00
_cell.angle_gamma   90.00
#
_symmetry.space_group_name_H-M   'P 1'
#
loop_
_entity.id
_entity.type
_entity.pdbx_description
1 polymer ?
#
loop_
_entity_poly.entity_id
_entity_poly.type
_entity_poly.pdbx_seq_one_letter_code
_entity_poly.pdbx_strand_id
1 'polypeptide(L)' 'MTLQDMQIRLKQAFPDAEIEVIDLTGTQDHWEVFVSSTLFTGRSRIEQHQMVNRAFAEELRTGEVHALSIKTLIRKE' A
#
# COMPACT_ATOMS: atom_id res chain seq x y z
N MET A 1 9.26 0.61 -9.60
CA MET A 1 7.94 1.30 -9.74
C MET A 1 8.12 2.78 -9.49
N THR A 2 7.37 3.60 -10.20
CA THR A 2 7.32 5.04 -9.91
C THR A 2 6.31 5.32 -8.82
N LEU A 3 6.33 6.54 -8.26
CA LEU A 3 5.33 6.99 -7.30
C LEU A 3 3.91 6.84 -7.89
N GLN A 4 3.75 7.22 -9.16
CA GLN A 4 2.46 7.12 -9.85
C GLN A 4 2.01 5.66 -9.98
N ASP A 5 2.92 4.75 -10.30
CA ASP A 5 2.62 3.32 -10.38
C ASP A 5 2.11 2.79 -9.03
N MET A 6 2.74 3.20 -7.94
CA MET A 6 2.33 2.83 -6.59
C MET A 6 0.91 3.32 -6.30
N GLN A 7 0.62 4.58 -6.63
CA GLN A 7 -0.70 5.17 -6.43
C GLN A 7 -1.78 4.45 -7.23
N ILE A 8 -1.51 4.16 -8.49
CA ILE A 8 -2.45 3.45 -9.36
C ILE A 8 -2.74 2.06 -8.82
N ARG A 9 -1.69 1.32 -8.42
CA ARG A 9 -1.84 -0.02 -7.87
C ARG A 9 -2.72 -0.02 -6.62
N LEU A 10 -2.49 0.92 -5.71
CA LEU A 10 -3.28 1.02 -4.48
C LEU A 10 -4.74 1.39 -4.77
N LYS A 11 -4.99 2.26 -5.73
CA LYS A 11 -6.37 2.62 -6.12
C LYS A 11 -7.10 1.47 -6.79
N GLN A 12 -6.40 0.62 -7.53
CA GLN A 12 -6.99 -0.59 -8.10
C GLN A 12 -7.40 -1.58 -7.02
N ALA A 13 -6.56 -1.74 -6.00
CA ALA A 13 -6.82 -2.66 -4.89
C ALA A 13 -7.85 -2.10 -3.90
N PHE A 14 -7.85 -0.78 -3.69
CA PHE A 14 -8.71 -0.09 -2.73
C PHE A 14 -9.36 1.13 -3.38
N PRO A 15 -10.43 0.93 -4.20
CA PRO A 15 -11.00 2.02 -5.00
C PRO A 15 -11.55 3.19 -4.19
N ASP A 16 -12.00 2.95 -2.95
CA ASP A 16 -12.53 3.98 -2.06
C ASP A 16 -11.47 4.71 -1.25
N ALA A 17 -10.21 4.24 -1.31
CA ALA A 17 -9.20 4.63 -0.33
C ALA A 17 -8.70 6.05 -0.52
N GLU A 18 -8.39 6.67 0.61
CA GLU A 18 -7.44 7.77 0.66
C GLU A 18 -6.05 7.15 0.80
N ILE A 19 -5.14 7.55 -0.05
CA ILE A 19 -3.79 6.98 -0.08
C ILE A 19 -2.73 8.07 -0.06
N GLU A 20 -1.59 7.74 0.54
CA GLU A 20 -0.39 8.55 0.48
C GLU A 20 0.80 7.64 0.23
N VAL A 21 1.69 8.02 -0.66
CA VAL A 21 2.86 7.24 -1.02
C VAL A 21 4.09 8.12 -0.90
N ILE A 22 5.09 7.63 -0.17
CA ILE A 22 6.35 8.34 0.04
C ILE A 22 7.49 7.44 -0.41
N ASP A 23 8.37 8.00 -1.26
CA ASP A 23 9.63 7.37 -1.64
C ASP A 23 10.67 7.73 -0.57
N LEU A 24 11.00 6.78 0.31
CA LEU A 24 11.82 7.05 1.49
C LEU A 24 13.26 7.40 1.18
N THR A 25 13.81 6.86 0.10
CA THR A 25 15.24 7.00 -0.23
C THR A 25 15.49 7.76 -1.53
N GLY A 26 14.42 8.08 -2.29
CA GLY A 26 14.54 8.69 -3.59
C GLY A 26 14.99 7.75 -4.70
N THR A 27 15.08 6.44 -4.40
CA THR A 27 15.55 5.42 -5.34
C THR A 27 14.42 4.55 -5.89
N GLN A 28 13.17 4.83 -5.54
CA GLN A 28 11.97 4.15 -6.03
C GLN A 28 11.92 2.64 -5.68
N ASP A 29 12.52 2.25 -4.57
CA ASP A 29 12.55 0.86 -4.12
C ASP A 29 12.22 0.70 -2.62
N HIS A 30 12.29 1.78 -1.85
CA HIS A 30 11.92 1.81 -0.43
C HIS A 30 10.75 2.76 -0.25
N TRP A 31 9.58 2.20 0.04
CA TRP A 31 8.33 2.96 0.04
C TRP A 31 7.65 2.95 1.40
N GLU A 32 7.01 4.07 1.74
CA GLU A 32 6.02 4.11 2.80
C GLU A 32 4.67 4.41 2.16
N VAL A 33 3.65 3.61 2.51
CA VAL A 33 2.30 3.80 2.01
C VAL A 33 1.33 3.94 3.18
N PHE A 34 0.41 4.89 3.05
CA PHE A 34 -0.74 5.05 3.93
C PHE A 34 -2.00 4.75 3.13
N VAL A 35 -2.86 3.89 3.69
CA VAL A 35 -4.11 3.50 3.05
C VAL A 35 -5.24 3.58 4.07
N SER A 36 -6.24 4.41 3.78
CA SER A 36 -7.47 4.52 4.57
C SER A 36 -8.63 4.01 3.72
N SER A 37 -9.24 2.90 4.12
CA SER A 37 -10.25 2.23 3.29
C SER A 37 -11.35 1.61 4.14
N THR A 38 -12.58 1.61 3.61
CA THR A 38 -13.72 0.90 4.18
C THR A 38 -13.54 -0.61 4.11
N LEU A 39 -12.68 -1.10 3.19
CA LEU A 39 -12.38 -2.52 3.04
C LEU A 39 -11.67 -3.11 4.25
N PHE A 40 -11.10 -2.27 5.10
CA PHE A 40 -10.42 -2.69 6.33
C PHE A 40 -11.38 -2.92 7.50
N THR A 41 -12.67 -2.61 7.33
CA THR A 41 -13.68 -2.80 8.39
C THR A 41 -13.73 -4.26 8.81
N GLY A 42 -13.62 -4.51 10.13
CA GLY A 42 -13.63 -5.87 10.67
C GLY A 42 -12.32 -6.65 10.47
N ARG A 43 -11.28 -6.02 9.95
CA ARG A 43 -9.97 -6.64 9.74
C ARG A 43 -9.00 -6.22 10.83
N SER A 44 -8.22 -7.16 11.34
CA SER A 44 -7.11 -6.85 12.25
C SER A 44 -6.04 -6.04 11.52
N ARG A 45 -5.15 -5.41 12.28
CA ARG A 45 -4.04 -4.67 11.68
C ARG A 45 -3.17 -5.58 10.81
N ILE A 46 -2.89 -6.80 11.26
CA ILE A 46 -2.13 -7.78 10.48
C ILE A 46 -2.82 -8.10 9.16
N GLU A 47 -4.13 -8.34 9.20
CA GLU A 47 -4.91 -8.60 7.99
C GLU A 47 -4.91 -7.41 7.04
N GLN A 48 -5.03 -6.19 7.56
CA GLN A 48 -4.96 -4.97 6.76
C GLN A 48 -3.62 -4.87 6.04
N HIS A 49 -2.52 -5.11 6.76
CA HIS A 49 -1.18 -5.08 6.19
C HIS A 49 -1.00 -6.17 5.14
N GLN A 50 -1.54 -7.36 5.36
CA GLN A 50 -1.50 -8.45 4.39
C GLN A 50 -2.25 -8.08 3.10
N MET A 51 -3.38 -7.39 3.22
CA MET A 51 -4.14 -6.93 2.06
C MET A 51 -3.31 -5.97 1.20
N VAL A 52 -2.59 -5.04 1.83
CA VAL A 52 -1.71 -4.11 1.11
C VAL A 52 -0.52 -4.86 0.51
N ASN A 53 0.10 -5.76 1.25
CA ASN A 53 1.21 -6.57 0.74
C ASN A 53 0.82 -7.38 -0.49
N ARG A 54 -0.39 -7.92 -0.53
CA ARG A 54 -0.87 -8.68 -1.69
C ARG A 54 -0.95 -7.82 -2.95
N ALA A 55 -1.25 -6.54 -2.80
CA ALA A 55 -1.30 -5.63 -3.94
C ALA A 55 0.07 -5.48 -4.62
N PHE A 56 1.15 -5.73 -3.89
CA PHE A 56 2.53 -5.62 -4.37
C PHE A 56 3.29 -6.95 -4.31
N ALA A 57 2.57 -8.08 -4.27
CA ALA A 57 3.19 -9.39 -4.05
C ALA A 57 4.28 -9.70 -5.08
N GLU A 58 4.05 -9.39 -6.36
CA GLU A 58 5.00 -9.67 -7.43
C GLU A 58 6.25 -8.81 -7.28
N GLU A 59 6.08 -7.51 -7.02
CA GLU A 59 7.21 -6.58 -6.89
C GLU A 59 8.01 -6.83 -5.62
N LEU A 60 7.36 -7.29 -4.56
CA LEU A 60 8.06 -7.71 -3.34
C LEU A 60 8.87 -8.99 -3.59
N ARG A 61 8.33 -9.91 -4.38
CA ARG A 61 9.00 -11.15 -4.75
C ARG A 61 10.23 -10.92 -5.59
N THR A 62 10.15 -10.01 -6.56
CA THR A 62 11.26 -9.72 -7.48
C THR A 62 12.30 -8.77 -6.91
N GLY A 63 11.96 -8.04 -5.84
CA GLY A 63 12.82 -7.01 -5.26
C GLY A 63 12.67 -5.64 -5.92
N GLU A 64 11.76 -5.47 -6.88
CA GLU A 64 11.46 -4.16 -7.46
C GLU A 64 10.97 -3.20 -6.38
N VAL A 65 10.13 -3.68 -5.45
CA VAL A 65 9.85 -3.02 -4.18
C VAL A 65 10.70 -3.72 -3.12
N HIS A 66 11.75 -3.07 -2.67
CA HIS A 66 12.73 -3.67 -1.76
C HIS A 66 12.25 -3.66 -0.31
N ALA A 67 11.62 -2.56 0.09
CA ALA A 67 11.04 -2.42 1.41
C ALA A 67 9.73 -1.64 1.32
N LEU A 68 8.73 -2.07 2.08
CA LEU A 68 7.41 -1.48 2.11
C LEU A 68 6.97 -1.28 3.56
N SER A 69 6.92 -0.03 3.99
CA SER A 69 6.35 0.36 5.27
C SER A 69 4.88 0.68 5.07
N ILE A 70 4.01 0.06 5.86
CA ILE A 70 2.57 0.14 5.66
C ILE A 70 1.91 0.76 6.88
N LYS A 71 1.07 1.78 6.64
CA LYS A 71 0.18 2.35 7.64
C LYS A 71 -1.24 2.27 7.10
N THR A 72 -2.15 1.77 7.92
CA THR A 72 -3.54 1.59 7.53
C THR A 72 -4.47 2.24 8.52
N LEU A 73 -5.64 2.67 8.02
CA LEU A 73 -6.71 3.22 8.83
C LEU A 73 -8.04 2.74 8.27
N ILE A 74 -8.97 2.39 9.15
CA ILE A 74 -10.32 2.05 8.73
C ILE A 74 -11.05 3.36 8.42
N ARG A 75 -11.50 3.49 7.16
CA ARG A 75 -12.28 4.64 6.74
C ARG A 75 -13.73 4.41 7.09
N LYS A 76 -14.31 5.35 7.81
CA LYS A 76 -15.74 5.34 8.12
C LYS A 76 -16.51 6.14 7.07
N GLU A 77 -17.62 5.58 6.65
CA GLU A 77 -18.56 6.29 5.79
C GLU A 77 -19.39 7.29 6.59
#